data_2cde2ef628345e8060b5c11b8ba8b3f3
#
_entry.id   2cde2ef628345e8060b5c11b8ba8b3f3
#
_cell.length_a   1.000
_cell.length_b   1.000
_cell.length_c   1.000
_cell.angle_alpha   90.00
_cell.angle_beta   90.00
_cell.angle_gamma   90.00
#
_symmetry.space_group_name_H-M   'P 1'
#
loop_
_entity.id
_entity.type
_entity.pdbx_description
1 polymer ?
#
loop_
_entity_poly.entity_id
_entity_poly.type
_entity_poly.pdbx_seq_one_letter_code
_entity_poly.pdbx_strand_id
1 'polypeptide(L)'
;MCIRDRRNILENPGWYTQYTPYQAEISQGRLEALLNYQTMVIDLTGLEIANASLLDEGTAAAEAMSMLAGEVKRGEERDVFFVSDACHPQTIAVVQTRARPLGIEVVVGDWETFEFTDQVFGALVQYPTSDGLVVDYRAFCDRAHAGGSGVVVAADLMALTLLTPPGEFGADVAVGSTQRFGVPMGYGGPHAAYLAAHDGFKRKMPGRIIGVSVDADGNQALRMALQTREQHIRREKATSNICTAQVLLAVMAGMYGVYHGPEGLRRIAQRIHNQTTVLARGLEKLGHEVLHGHFFDTIRVRPAGSSSSEVMTAALGLGINLRDFGDGTLGIALDETVTPADLDELFAAFSPGDRVGFAEALAGEADPV
;
A
#
# COMPACT_ATOMS: atom_id res chain seq x y z
N MET A 1 -10.76 -9.68 -11.14
CA MET A 1 -9.58 -10.37 -11.75
C MET A 1 -9.88 -10.67 -13.21
N CYS A 2 -9.02 -10.23 -14.11
CA CYS A 2 -9.18 -10.45 -15.54
C CYS A 2 -9.00 -11.94 -15.88
N ILE A 3 -9.79 -12.44 -16.85
CA ILE A 3 -9.67 -13.83 -17.34
C ILE A 3 -8.24 -14.16 -17.82
N ARG A 4 -7.52 -13.16 -18.31
CA ARG A 4 -6.11 -13.25 -18.70
C ARG A 4 -5.21 -13.58 -17.50
N ASP A 5 -5.34 -12.85 -16.37
CA ASP A 5 -4.50 -13.03 -15.19
C ASP A 5 -4.75 -14.41 -14.58
N ARG A 6 -6.01 -14.84 -14.56
CA ARG A 6 -6.37 -16.17 -14.12
C ARG A 6 -5.74 -17.25 -14.98
N ARG A 7 -5.99 -17.25 -16.29
CA ARG A 7 -5.55 -18.31 -17.21
C ARG A 7 -4.05 -18.30 -17.48
N ASN A 8 -3.48 -17.10 -17.68
CA ASN A 8 -2.10 -16.98 -18.15
C ASN A 8 -1.07 -16.97 -17.01
N ILE A 9 -1.48 -16.69 -15.78
CA ILE A 9 -0.59 -16.63 -14.62
C ILE A 9 -1.01 -17.64 -13.56
N LEU A 10 -2.20 -17.51 -12.95
CA LEU A 10 -2.61 -18.34 -11.83
C LEU A 10 -2.82 -19.82 -12.21
N GLU A 11 -3.34 -20.10 -13.39
CA GLU A 11 -3.59 -21.46 -13.89
C GLU A 11 -2.42 -22.02 -14.74
N ASN A 12 -1.37 -21.22 -14.98
CA ASN A 12 -0.24 -21.61 -15.80
C ASN A 12 0.87 -22.26 -14.95
N PRO A 13 1.16 -23.57 -15.14
CA PRO A 13 2.19 -24.25 -14.37
C PRO A 13 3.58 -23.66 -14.54
N GLY A 14 3.87 -22.98 -15.63
CA GLY A 14 5.13 -22.24 -15.81
C GLY A 14 5.34 -21.14 -14.76
N TRP A 15 4.27 -20.63 -14.17
CA TRP A 15 4.33 -19.60 -13.12
C TRP A 15 4.10 -20.17 -11.72
N TYR A 16 3.07 -20.98 -11.48
CA TYR A 16 2.68 -21.36 -10.12
C TYR A 16 3.51 -22.52 -9.53
N THR A 17 4.19 -23.34 -10.34
CA THR A 17 5.01 -24.45 -9.83
C THR A 17 6.35 -24.02 -9.26
N GLN A 18 6.63 -22.73 -9.23
CA GLN A 18 7.96 -22.26 -8.98
C GLN A 18 8.06 -21.49 -7.67
N TYR A 19 9.19 -21.71 -7.03
CA TYR A 19 9.64 -21.08 -5.81
C TYR A 19 10.56 -19.88 -6.12
N THR A 20 11.31 -19.39 -5.16
CA THR A 20 12.32 -18.34 -5.37
C THR A 20 13.29 -18.73 -6.48
N PRO A 21 13.57 -17.89 -7.48
CA PRO A 21 14.41 -18.22 -8.63
C PRO A 21 15.91 -18.18 -8.28
N TYR A 22 16.37 -19.11 -7.45
CA TYR A 22 17.76 -19.19 -7.03
C TYR A 22 18.72 -19.54 -8.17
N GLN A 23 18.27 -20.35 -9.13
CA GLN A 23 19.04 -20.73 -10.32
C GLN A 23 18.72 -19.77 -11.45
N ALA A 24 19.58 -18.77 -11.64
CA ALA A 24 19.38 -17.73 -12.64
C ALA A 24 19.32 -18.30 -14.07
N GLU A 25 20.09 -19.37 -14.34
CA GLU A 25 20.26 -19.99 -15.67
C GLU A 25 18.93 -20.48 -16.27
N ILE A 26 18.00 -20.93 -15.42
CA ILE A 26 16.71 -21.47 -15.86
C ILE A 26 15.53 -20.58 -15.48
N SER A 27 15.79 -19.37 -14.98
CA SER A 27 14.77 -18.49 -14.39
C SER A 27 14.75 -17.10 -14.99
N GLN A 28 15.40 -16.87 -16.15
CA GLN A 28 15.56 -15.52 -16.71
C GLN A 28 14.23 -14.79 -16.91
N GLY A 29 13.22 -15.43 -17.50
CA GLY A 29 11.89 -14.79 -17.68
C GLY A 29 11.18 -14.46 -16.39
N ARG A 30 11.43 -15.21 -15.29
CA ARG A 30 10.86 -14.89 -13.97
C ARG A 30 11.60 -13.76 -13.29
N LEU A 31 12.91 -13.74 -13.42
CA LEU A 31 13.74 -12.64 -12.93
C LEU A 31 13.37 -11.34 -13.66
N GLU A 32 13.09 -11.41 -14.96
CA GLU A 32 12.60 -10.28 -15.75
C GLU A 32 11.24 -9.78 -15.24
N ALA A 33 10.28 -10.68 -14.98
CA ALA A 33 8.99 -10.30 -14.41
C ALA A 33 9.11 -9.64 -13.03
N LEU A 34 10.02 -10.12 -12.18
CA LEU A 34 10.30 -9.51 -10.88
C LEU A 34 11.07 -8.18 -11.01
N LEU A 35 11.93 -8.04 -11.99
CA LEU A 35 12.59 -6.77 -12.29
C LEU A 35 11.57 -5.72 -12.74
N ASN A 36 10.62 -6.11 -13.61
CA ASN A 36 9.50 -5.24 -13.99
C ASN A 36 8.67 -4.80 -12.79
N TYR A 37 8.40 -5.72 -11.86
CA TYR A 37 7.73 -5.38 -10.59
C TYR A 37 8.52 -4.33 -9.78
N GLN A 38 9.82 -4.52 -9.61
CA GLN A 38 10.68 -3.54 -8.91
C GLN A 38 10.66 -2.18 -9.60
N THR A 39 10.80 -2.15 -10.92
CA THR A 39 10.78 -0.91 -11.72
C THR A 39 9.48 -0.17 -11.56
N MET A 40 8.34 -0.87 -11.64
CA MET A 40 7.02 -0.28 -11.44
C MET A 40 6.90 0.35 -10.04
N VAL A 41 7.37 -0.33 -9.01
CA VAL A 41 7.33 0.19 -7.62
C VAL A 41 8.23 1.42 -7.47
N ILE A 42 9.43 1.40 -8.04
CA ILE A 42 10.37 2.53 -8.07
C ILE A 42 9.70 3.75 -8.72
N ASP A 43 9.14 3.57 -9.91
CA ASP A 43 8.53 4.66 -10.68
C ASP A 43 7.32 5.28 -9.95
N LEU A 44 6.46 4.44 -9.34
CA LEU A 44 5.28 4.91 -8.61
C LEU A 44 5.61 5.58 -7.27
N THR A 45 6.66 5.12 -6.59
CA THR A 45 7.04 5.68 -5.28
C THR A 45 8.00 6.85 -5.37
N GLY A 46 8.65 7.07 -6.52
CA GLY A 46 9.68 8.09 -6.69
C GLY A 46 10.95 7.82 -5.87
N LEU A 47 11.18 6.55 -5.47
CA LEU A 47 12.36 6.12 -4.72
C LEU A 47 13.34 5.36 -5.63
N GLU A 48 14.59 5.15 -5.17
CA GLU A 48 15.69 4.74 -6.04
C GLU A 48 15.84 3.21 -6.19
N ILE A 49 15.35 2.44 -5.20
CA ILE A 49 15.47 0.97 -5.19
C ILE A 49 14.24 0.33 -4.55
N ALA A 50 13.78 -0.79 -5.10
CA ALA A 50 12.71 -1.59 -4.52
C ALA A 50 13.11 -3.07 -4.43
N ASN A 51 12.49 -3.81 -3.52
CA ASN A 51 12.65 -5.25 -3.43
C ASN A 51 11.66 -6.01 -4.35
N ALA A 52 11.88 -7.31 -4.49
CA ALA A 52 11.05 -8.19 -5.31
C ALA A 52 9.93 -8.87 -4.52
N SER A 53 9.30 -8.15 -3.62
CA SER A 53 8.13 -8.40 -2.77
C SER A 53 8.40 -8.85 -1.33
N LEU A 54 7.43 -8.55 -0.50
CA LEU A 54 7.25 -9.00 0.88
C LEU A 54 5.85 -9.64 1.05
N LEU A 55 5.50 -10.03 2.28
CA LEU A 55 4.25 -10.72 2.56
C LEU A 55 3.03 -9.80 2.43
N ASP A 56 2.97 -8.77 3.27
CA ASP A 56 1.89 -7.79 3.35
C ASP A 56 2.41 -6.42 3.81
N GLU A 57 1.56 -5.41 3.80
CA GLU A 57 1.92 -4.04 4.21
C GLU A 57 2.42 -3.98 5.66
N GLY A 58 1.71 -4.63 6.60
CA GLY A 58 2.10 -4.61 8.01
C GLY A 58 3.49 -5.21 8.23
N THR A 59 3.81 -6.33 7.55
CA THR A 59 5.16 -6.91 7.58
C THR A 59 6.18 -5.99 6.93
N ALA A 60 5.87 -5.36 5.80
CA ALA A 60 6.76 -4.42 5.13
C ALA A 60 7.05 -3.20 6.02
N ALA A 61 6.04 -2.66 6.69
CA ALA A 61 6.20 -1.56 7.66
C ALA A 61 7.09 -1.95 8.85
N ALA A 62 6.90 -3.15 9.40
CA ALA A 62 7.74 -3.65 10.49
C ALA A 62 9.19 -3.92 10.04
N GLU A 63 9.41 -4.38 8.83
CA GLU A 63 10.75 -4.52 8.25
C GLU A 63 11.40 -3.14 8.00
N ALA A 64 10.63 -2.14 7.55
CA ALA A 64 11.11 -0.77 7.39
C ALA A 64 11.53 -0.16 8.75
N MET A 65 10.73 -0.36 9.81
CA MET A 65 11.11 0.01 11.18
C MET A 65 12.45 -0.62 11.57
N SER A 66 12.60 -1.94 11.36
CA SER A 66 13.84 -2.65 11.68
C SER A 66 15.04 -2.18 10.85
N MET A 67 14.79 -1.81 9.60
CA MET A 67 15.81 -1.26 8.70
C MET A 67 16.31 0.10 9.17
N LEU A 68 15.41 1.00 9.57
CA LEU A 68 15.76 2.31 10.14
C LEU A 68 16.46 2.17 11.49
N ALA A 69 15.98 1.28 12.39
CA ALA A 69 16.67 0.99 13.65
C ALA A 69 18.12 0.53 13.43
N GLY A 70 18.38 -0.19 12.34
CA GLY A 70 19.73 -0.58 11.93
C GLY A 70 20.64 0.57 11.50
N GLU A 71 20.11 1.79 11.26
CA GLU A 71 20.90 3.00 10.96
C GLU A 71 21.36 3.73 12.23
N VAL A 72 20.71 3.48 13.37
CA VAL A 72 21.10 4.08 14.65
C VAL A 72 22.53 3.68 14.99
N LYS A 73 23.38 4.67 15.25
CA LYS A 73 24.79 4.44 15.54
C LYS A 73 24.96 3.80 16.91
N ARG A 74 25.97 2.96 17.02
CA ARG A 74 26.30 2.28 18.28
C ARG A 74 26.62 3.29 19.39
N GLY A 75 25.81 3.28 20.45
CA GLY A 75 25.96 4.18 21.61
C GLY A 75 24.99 5.36 21.60
N GLU A 76 24.16 5.50 20.56
CA GLU A 76 23.01 6.39 20.58
C GLU A 76 21.83 5.67 21.24
N GLU A 77 21.15 6.34 22.15
CA GLU A 77 19.93 5.86 22.82
C GLU A 77 18.71 6.34 22.02
N ARG A 78 18.48 5.73 20.84
CA ARG A 78 17.35 6.01 19.96
C ARG A 78 16.57 4.72 19.77
N ASP A 79 15.51 4.55 20.54
CA ASP A 79 14.71 3.32 20.61
C ASP A 79 13.21 3.55 20.39
N VAL A 80 12.80 4.79 20.08
CA VAL A 80 11.41 5.16 19.85
C VAL A 80 11.10 5.18 18.34
N PHE A 81 10.02 4.50 17.96
CA PHE A 81 9.43 4.55 16.62
C PHE A 81 8.00 5.09 16.68
N PHE A 82 7.75 6.20 15.99
CA PHE A 82 6.42 6.77 15.91
C PHE A 82 5.57 6.09 14.83
N VAL A 83 4.29 5.87 15.10
CA VAL A 83 3.31 5.39 14.13
C VAL A 83 2.07 6.27 14.21
N SER A 84 1.68 6.86 13.09
CA SER A 84 0.43 7.61 13.04
C SER A 84 -0.77 6.71 13.34
N ASP A 85 -1.70 7.18 14.16
CA ASP A 85 -2.97 6.52 14.46
C ASP A 85 -3.91 6.47 13.22
N ALA A 86 -3.61 7.29 12.20
CA ALA A 86 -4.24 7.23 10.89
C ALA A 86 -3.74 6.07 9.99
N CYS A 87 -2.79 5.26 10.44
CA CYS A 87 -2.39 4.01 9.77
C CYS A 87 -3.48 2.93 9.92
N HIS A 88 -3.43 1.92 9.07
CA HIS A 88 -4.33 0.77 9.21
C HIS A 88 -4.09 0.05 10.54
N PRO A 89 -5.15 -0.31 11.30
CA PRO A 89 -5.02 -0.96 12.60
C PRO A 89 -4.18 -2.24 12.57
N GLN A 90 -4.28 -3.01 11.48
CA GLN A 90 -3.48 -4.23 11.28
C GLN A 90 -1.98 -3.91 11.17
N THR A 91 -1.64 -2.86 10.43
CA THR A 91 -0.25 -2.39 10.27
C THR A 91 0.33 -1.95 11.60
N ILE A 92 -0.41 -1.15 12.38
CA ILE A 92 -0.04 -0.74 13.74
C ILE A 92 0.23 -1.98 14.63
N ALA A 93 -0.69 -2.94 14.65
CA ALA A 93 -0.57 -4.15 15.48
C ALA A 93 0.65 -5.02 15.12
N VAL A 94 0.95 -5.15 13.82
CA VAL A 94 2.14 -5.90 13.35
C VAL A 94 3.42 -5.17 13.74
N VAL A 95 3.51 -3.85 13.53
CA VAL A 95 4.67 -3.04 13.93
C VAL A 95 4.92 -3.16 15.43
N GLN A 96 3.89 -2.99 16.26
CA GLN A 96 3.99 -3.17 17.72
C GLN A 96 4.46 -4.57 18.13
N THR A 97 3.95 -5.60 17.45
CA THR A 97 4.32 -7.01 17.70
C THR A 97 5.79 -7.26 17.40
N ARG A 98 6.28 -6.73 16.29
CA ARG A 98 7.67 -6.88 15.85
C ARG A 98 8.64 -6.02 16.63
N ALA A 99 8.21 -4.88 17.16
CA ALA A 99 9.01 -3.96 17.98
C ALA A 99 9.39 -4.56 19.35
N ARG A 100 8.45 -5.26 20.01
CA ARG A 100 8.61 -5.78 21.37
C ARG A 100 9.88 -6.60 21.60
N PRO A 101 10.20 -7.65 20.79
CA PRO A 101 11.41 -8.44 21.01
C PRO A 101 12.70 -7.68 20.70
N LEU A 102 12.62 -6.55 20.01
CA LEU A 102 13.78 -5.70 19.69
C LEU A 102 14.00 -4.61 20.73
N GLY A 103 13.12 -4.48 21.73
CA GLY A 103 13.19 -3.42 22.73
C GLY A 103 12.86 -2.03 22.18
N ILE A 104 12.16 -1.97 21.02
CA ILE A 104 11.73 -0.71 20.42
C ILE A 104 10.40 -0.29 21.05
N GLU A 105 10.34 0.95 21.52
CA GLU A 105 9.10 1.59 21.95
C GLU A 105 8.33 2.12 20.75
N VAL A 106 7.07 1.70 20.59
CA VAL A 106 6.16 2.21 19.53
C VAL A 106 5.19 3.19 20.12
N VAL A 107 5.33 4.45 19.75
CA VAL A 107 4.41 5.53 20.13
C VAL A 107 3.37 5.70 19.00
N VAL A 108 2.09 5.46 19.31
CA VAL A 108 0.99 5.66 18.36
C VAL A 108 0.28 6.97 18.70
N GLY A 109 0.08 7.84 17.72
CA GLY A 109 -0.55 9.13 17.95
C GLY A 109 -0.79 9.96 16.69
N ASP A 110 -1.19 11.20 16.91
CA ASP A 110 -1.50 12.15 15.87
C ASP A 110 -0.20 12.71 15.23
N TRP A 111 -0.06 12.54 13.92
CA TRP A 111 1.10 12.99 13.14
C TRP A 111 1.24 14.52 13.10
N GLU A 112 0.16 15.28 13.24
CA GLU A 112 0.20 16.74 13.22
C GLU A 112 0.91 17.31 14.44
N THR A 113 0.61 16.73 15.61
CA THR A 113 1.06 17.23 16.91
C THR A 113 2.29 16.51 17.46
N PHE A 114 2.72 15.41 16.83
CA PHE A 114 3.87 14.64 17.30
C PHE A 114 5.17 15.45 17.24
N GLU A 115 5.91 15.45 18.35
CA GLU A 115 7.22 16.10 18.48
C GLU A 115 8.36 15.07 18.39
N PHE A 116 9.31 15.30 17.49
CA PHE A 116 10.49 14.45 17.31
C PHE A 116 11.56 14.79 18.36
N THR A 117 11.75 13.90 19.31
CA THR A 117 12.82 13.99 20.32
C THR A 117 14.07 13.23 19.86
N ASP A 118 15.19 13.39 20.59
CA ASP A 118 16.44 12.69 20.31
C ASP A 118 16.33 11.16 20.42
N GLN A 119 15.29 10.63 21.05
CA GLN A 119 15.04 9.20 21.17
C GLN A 119 14.34 8.59 19.94
N VAL A 120 13.71 9.42 19.11
CA VAL A 120 12.95 8.94 17.94
C VAL A 120 13.90 8.68 16.79
N PHE A 121 13.97 7.42 16.29
CA PHE A 121 14.80 7.08 15.14
C PHE A 121 14.01 7.02 13.83
N GLY A 122 12.69 6.92 13.89
CA GLY A 122 11.88 6.85 12.69
C GLY A 122 10.39 6.99 12.95
N ALA A 123 9.64 7.18 11.87
CA ALA A 123 8.20 7.36 11.90
C ALA A 123 7.52 6.62 10.74
N LEU A 124 6.25 6.22 10.94
CA LEU A 124 5.38 5.63 9.93
C LEU A 124 4.10 6.46 9.81
N VAL A 125 3.77 6.85 8.57
CA VAL A 125 2.50 7.48 8.21
C VAL A 125 1.83 6.73 7.06
N GLN A 126 0.51 6.92 6.88
CA GLN A 126 -0.31 6.25 5.85
C GLN A 126 -0.74 7.24 4.77
N TYR A 127 -0.67 6.85 3.49
CA TYR A 127 -0.98 7.72 2.35
C TYR A 127 -1.74 6.99 1.22
N PRO A 128 -3.04 7.31 1.00
CA PRO A 128 -3.92 8.07 1.87
C PRO A 128 -4.07 7.44 3.26
N THR A 129 -4.56 8.22 4.23
CA THR A 129 -4.82 7.71 5.58
C THR A 129 -5.88 6.62 5.58
N SER A 130 -5.97 5.83 6.64
CA SER A 130 -6.92 4.71 6.73
C SER A 130 -8.39 5.14 6.72
N ASP A 131 -8.68 6.42 6.93
CA ASP A 131 -10.02 7.02 6.83
C ASP A 131 -10.20 7.84 5.54
N GLY A 132 -9.22 7.79 4.63
CA GLY A 132 -9.29 8.30 3.27
C GLY A 132 -8.71 9.69 3.04
N LEU A 133 -8.24 10.41 4.08
CA LEU A 133 -7.65 11.74 3.90
C LEU A 133 -6.35 11.67 3.11
N VAL A 134 -6.21 12.52 2.10
CA VAL A 134 -4.96 12.78 1.38
C VAL A 134 -4.22 13.92 2.06
N VAL A 135 -3.05 13.64 2.63
CA VAL A 135 -2.24 14.58 3.44
C VAL A 135 -1.00 15.01 2.70
N ASP A 136 -0.65 16.29 2.78
CA ASP A 136 0.67 16.78 2.40
C ASP A 136 1.66 16.59 3.57
N TYR A 137 2.49 15.57 3.50
CA TYR A 137 3.45 15.22 4.55
C TYR A 137 4.79 15.94 4.48
N ARG A 138 5.01 16.92 3.57
CA ARG A 138 6.31 17.63 3.46
C ARG A 138 6.78 18.20 4.79
N ALA A 139 5.91 18.95 5.48
CA ALA A 139 6.26 19.54 6.77
C ALA A 139 6.52 18.49 7.88
N PHE A 140 5.85 17.34 7.82
CA PHE A 140 6.11 16.21 8.73
C PHE A 140 7.49 15.61 8.46
N CYS A 141 7.84 15.34 7.20
CA CYS A 141 9.15 14.84 6.80
C CYS A 141 10.27 15.81 7.21
N ASP A 142 10.09 17.10 6.99
CA ASP A 142 11.06 18.12 7.40
C ASP A 142 11.30 18.10 8.91
N ARG A 143 10.25 17.99 9.74
CA ARG A 143 10.38 17.89 11.21
C ARG A 143 11.08 16.61 11.61
N ALA A 144 10.76 15.47 11.00
CA ALA A 144 11.39 14.19 11.29
C ALA A 144 12.90 14.24 10.97
N HIS A 145 13.26 14.74 9.80
CA HIS A 145 14.65 14.86 9.37
C HIS A 145 15.45 15.84 10.23
N ALA A 146 14.84 16.97 10.63
CA ALA A 146 15.48 17.90 11.57
C ALA A 146 15.80 17.24 12.93
N GLY A 147 14.96 16.28 13.38
CA GLY A 147 15.21 15.43 14.55
C GLY A 147 16.13 14.23 14.27
N GLY A 148 16.63 14.06 13.04
CA GLY A 148 17.47 12.93 12.62
C GLY A 148 16.71 11.60 12.54
N SER A 149 15.39 11.63 12.33
CA SER A 149 14.51 10.46 12.20
C SER A 149 14.19 10.18 10.73
N GLY A 150 14.18 8.91 10.33
CA GLY A 150 13.72 8.52 9.00
C GLY A 150 12.20 8.41 8.91
N VAL A 151 11.64 8.62 7.71
CA VAL A 151 10.19 8.57 7.46
C VAL A 151 9.84 7.41 6.55
N VAL A 152 8.94 6.55 7.04
CA VAL A 152 8.30 5.47 6.28
C VAL A 152 6.88 5.91 5.90
N VAL A 153 6.52 5.78 4.64
CA VAL A 153 5.17 6.03 4.15
C VAL A 153 4.54 4.72 3.68
N ALA A 154 3.46 4.31 4.33
CA ALA A 154 2.62 3.22 3.83
C ALA A 154 1.66 3.79 2.77
N ALA A 155 1.86 3.44 1.50
CA ALA A 155 1.17 4.08 0.39
C ALA A 155 0.43 3.10 -0.51
N ASP A 156 -0.74 3.51 -0.99
CA ASP A 156 -1.51 2.78 -2.00
C ASP A 156 -0.97 3.08 -3.40
N LEU A 157 -0.39 2.09 -4.08
CA LEU A 157 0.17 2.26 -5.43
C LEU A 157 -0.85 2.72 -6.47
N MET A 158 -2.14 2.37 -6.34
CA MET A 158 -3.16 2.85 -7.27
C MET A 158 -3.40 4.34 -7.08
N ALA A 159 -3.44 4.82 -5.84
CA ALA A 159 -3.50 6.24 -5.52
C ALA A 159 -2.28 7.01 -6.07
N LEU A 160 -1.08 6.42 -5.99
CA LEU A 160 0.16 7.04 -6.49
C LEU A 160 0.18 7.24 -8.02
N THR A 161 -0.73 6.64 -8.77
CA THR A 161 -0.87 6.96 -10.21
C THR A 161 -1.42 8.37 -10.46
N LEU A 162 -2.04 8.99 -9.45
CA LEU A 162 -2.62 10.35 -9.47
C LEU A 162 -1.97 11.28 -8.45
N LEU A 163 -1.51 10.76 -7.32
CA LEU A 163 -0.96 11.55 -6.22
C LEU A 163 0.55 11.68 -6.32
N THR A 164 1.10 12.69 -5.64
CA THR A 164 2.56 12.89 -5.56
C THR A 164 3.25 11.69 -4.94
N PRO A 165 4.29 11.12 -5.56
CA PRO A 165 5.05 10.01 -5.02
C PRO A 165 5.70 10.32 -3.66
N PRO A 166 5.77 9.35 -2.73
CA PRO A 166 6.40 9.56 -1.42
C PRO A 166 7.85 10.06 -1.47
N GLY A 167 8.65 9.60 -2.40
CA GLY A 167 10.03 10.06 -2.58
C GLY A 167 10.15 11.54 -2.95
N GLU A 168 9.11 12.12 -3.58
CA GLU A 168 9.11 13.53 -3.99
C GLU A 168 8.73 14.50 -2.86
N PHE A 169 8.13 14.00 -1.78
CA PHE A 169 7.80 14.81 -0.60
C PHE A 169 8.65 14.50 0.64
N GLY A 170 9.71 13.71 0.48
CA GLY A 170 10.72 13.51 1.53
C GLY A 170 10.62 12.21 2.30
N ALA A 171 9.88 11.20 1.83
CA ALA A 171 9.91 9.87 2.43
C ALA A 171 11.26 9.18 2.17
N ASP A 172 11.83 8.52 3.19
CA ASP A 172 13.04 7.71 3.05
C ASP A 172 12.72 6.31 2.57
N VAL A 173 11.55 5.81 2.95
CA VAL A 173 11.06 4.46 2.64
C VAL A 173 9.57 4.53 2.31
N ALA A 174 9.15 3.79 1.30
CA ALA A 174 7.74 3.55 1.01
C ALA A 174 7.44 2.06 1.10
N VAL A 175 6.32 1.71 1.71
CA VAL A 175 5.81 0.34 1.84
C VAL A 175 4.33 0.29 1.46
N GLY A 176 3.81 -0.90 1.19
CA GLY A 176 2.39 -1.06 0.91
C GLY A 176 2.09 -2.41 0.28
N SER A 177 0.85 -2.59 -0.16
CA SER A 177 0.39 -3.78 -0.86
C SER A 177 0.20 -3.51 -2.35
N THR A 178 0.56 -4.48 -3.19
CA THR A 178 0.24 -4.46 -4.62
C THR A 178 -1.07 -5.20 -4.95
N GLN A 179 -1.86 -5.59 -3.95
CA GLN A 179 -3.10 -6.35 -4.17
C GLN A 179 -4.05 -5.67 -5.17
N ARG A 180 -4.10 -4.36 -5.18
CA ARG A 180 -4.93 -3.57 -6.11
C ARG A 180 -4.52 -3.71 -7.58
N PHE A 181 -3.35 -4.27 -7.86
CA PHE A 181 -2.87 -4.54 -9.21
C PHE A 181 -3.24 -5.96 -9.64
N GLY A 182 -4.53 -6.26 -9.60
CA GLY A 182 -5.13 -7.49 -10.13
C GLY A 182 -4.93 -8.74 -9.26
N VAL A 183 -4.41 -8.63 -8.04
CA VAL A 183 -4.24 -9.76 -7.13
C VAL A 183 -5.59 -10.04 -6.43
N PRO A 184 -6.12 -11.29 -6.50
CA PRO A 184 -7.39 -11.61 -5.85
C PRO A 184 -7.26 -11.61 -4.32
N MET A 185 -8.34 -11.26 -3.63
CA MET A 185 -8.38 -11.26 -2.16
C MET A 185 -8.16 -12.65 -1.55
N GLY A 186 -8.55 -13.73 -2.23
CA GLY A 186 -8.22 -15.10 -1.87
C GLY A 186 -8.57 -15.49 -0.44
N TYR A 187 -9.70 -15.03 0.08
CA TYR A 187 -10.14 -15.24 1.47
C TYR A 187 -9.12 -14.75 2.52
N GLY A 188 -8.49 -13.61 2.28
CA GLY A 188 -7.47 -13.06 3.15
C GLY A 188 -6.09 -13.71 2.99
N GLY A 189 -5.83 -14.32 1.83
CA GLY A 189 -4.52 -14.85 1.47
C GLY A 189 -3.45 -13.78 1.36
N PRO A 190 -2.18 -14.17 1.16
CA PRO A 190 -1.06 -13.23 1.15
C PRO A 190 -1.19 -12.22 0.02
N HIS A 191 -0.66 -11.03 0.27
CA HIS A 191 -0.51 -9.96 -0.70
C HIS A 191 0.94 -9.96 -1.20
N ALA A 192 1.21 -9.39 -2.36
CA ALA A 192 2.57 -9.00 -2.70
C ALA A 192 2.79 -7.59 -2.17
N ALA A 193 3.40 -7.46 -1.01
CA ALA A 193 3.80 -6.16 -0.51
C ALA A 193 5.09 -5.69 -1.17
N TYR A 194 5.32 -4.40 -1.15
CA TYR A 194 6.54 -3.77 -1.61
C TYR A 194 7.25 -3.02 -0.49
N LEU A 195 8.54 -2.83 -0.66
CA LEU A 195 9.35 -1.88 0.07
C LEU A 195 10.30 -1.22 -0.93
N ALA A 196 10.20 0.10 -1.03
CA ALA A 196 11.11 0.94 -1.79
C ALA A 196 11.84 1.90 -0.85
N ALA A 197 13.06 2.31 -1.19
CA ALA A 197 13.87 3.18 -0.36
C ALA A 197 14.92 3.93 -1.20
N HIS A 198 15.61 4.89 -0.60
CA HIS A 198 16.82 5.48 -1.18
C HIS A 198 17.94 4.44 -1.33
N ASP A 199 18.82 4.60 -2.32
CA ASP A 199 19.92 3.67 -2.63
C ASP A 199 20.84 3.40 -1.43
N GLY A 200 20.96 4.35 -0.52
CA GLY A 200 21.72 4.20 0.73
C GLY A 200 21.31 2.98 1.56
N PHE A 201 20.05 2.58 1.52
CA PHE A 201 19.50 1.44 2.26
C PHE A 201 19.70 0.08 1.59
N LYS A 202 20.21 0.00 0.38
CA LYS A 202 20.29 -1.24 -0.43
C LYS A 202 20.94 -2.43 0.29
N ARG A 203 21.88 -2.20 1.20
CA ARG A 203 22.56 -3.26 1.97
C ARG A 203 21.79 -3.72 3.20
N LYS A 204 20.78 -2.97 3.62
CA LYS A 204 19.91 -3.26 4.78
C LYS A 204 18.47 -3.56 4.38
N MET A 205 18.12 -3.35 3.12
CA MET A 205 16.78 -3.63 2.59
C MET A 205 16.41 -5.11 2.78
N PRO A 206 15.23 -5.42 3.33
CA PRO A 206 14.74 -6.79 3.44
C PRO A 206 14.29 -7.35 2.08
N GLY A 207 14.13 -8.66 2.00
CA GLY A 207 13.62 -9.34 0.81
C GLY A 207 14.64 -9.48 -0.32
N ARG A 208 14.18 -10.02 -1.44
CA ARG A 208 15.00 -10.28 -2.63
C ARG A 208 15.14 -9.02 -3.47
N ILE A 209 16.27 -8.88 -4.12
CA ILE A 209 16.51 -7.84 -5.12
C ILE A 209 17.02 -8.52 -6.40
N ILE A 210 16.38 -8.22 -7.51
CA ILE A 210 16.81 -8.66 -8.83
C ILE A 210 17.71 -7.58 -9.42
N GLY A 211 18.83 -8.00 -10.01
CA GLY A 211 19.76 -7.09 -10.64
C GLY A 211 20.17 -7.56 -12.02
N VAL A 212 20.63 -6.60 -12.83
CA VAL A 212 21.18 -6.83 -14.15
C VAL A 212 22.66 -7.18 -14.04
N SER A 213 23.08 -8.20 -14.78
CA SER A 213 24.45 -8.70 -14.86
C SER A 213 24.77 -9.06 -16.30
N VAL A 214 25.86 -9.78 -16.51
CA VAL A 214 26.24 -10.37 -17.81
C VAL A 214 26.50 -11.86 -17.65
N ASP A 215 26.24 -12.62 -18.71
CA ASP A 215 26.60 -14.05 -18.80
C ASP A 215 28.06 -14.23 -19.17
N ALA A 216 28.47 -15.50 -19.38
CA ALA A 216 29.84 -15.84 -19.75
C ALA A 216 30.26 -15.30 -21.14
N ASP A 217 29.29 -15.06 -22.01
CA ASP A 217 29.51 -14.57 -23.39
C ASP A 217 29.39 -13.02 -23.46
N GLY A 218 29.12 -12.35 -22.32
CA GLY A 218 28.99 -10.91 -22.24
C GLY A 218 27.57 -10.38 -22.55
N ASN A 219 26.58 -11.24 -22.76
CA ASN A 219 25.20 -10.82 -22.98
C ASN A 219 24.55 -10.43 -21.66
N GLN A 220 23.52 -9.56 -21.74
CA GLN A 220 22.72 -9.19 -20.57
C GLN A 220 22.05 -10.41 -19.94
N ALA A 221 22.21 -10.55 -18.64
CA ALA A 221 21.59 -11.60 -17.84
C ALA A 221 21.07 -11.05 -16.53
N LEU A 222 20.06 -11.70 -15.95
CA LEU A 222 19.45 -11.33 -14.69
C LEU A 222 19.85 -12.31 -13.58
N ARG A 223 19.96 -11.81 -12.37
CA ARG A 223 20.28 -12.62 -11.19
C ARG A 223 19.74 -11.97 -9.93
N MET A 224 19.64 -12.73 -8.84
CA MET A 224 19.46 -12.13 -7.53
C MET A 224 20.71 -11.34 -7.14
N ALA A 225 20.51 -10.09 -6.73
CA ALA A 225 21.57 -9.17 -6.35
C ALA A 225 21.74 -9.08 -4.82
N LEU A 226 22.93 -8.67 -4.37
CA LEU A 226 23.25 -8.41 -2.96
C LEU A 226 22.90 -9.58 -2.02
N GLN A 227 23.02 -10.81 -2.45
CA GLN A 227 22.63 -12.04 -1.74
C GLN A 227 23.32 -12.22 -0.37
N THR A 228 24.45 -11.53 -0.14
CA THR A 228 25.15 -11.57 1.16
C THR A 228 24.31 -11.04 2.32
N ARG A 229 23.19 -10.39 2.08
CA ARG A 229 22.21 -9.96 3.09
C ARG A 229 21.29 -11.09 3.53
N GLU A 230 21.19 -12.15 2.74
CA GLU A 230 20.14 -13.13 2.82
C GLU A 230 20.45 -14.28 3.77
N GLN A 231 19.39 -14.88 4.32
CA GLN A 231 19.48 -15.93 5.34
C GLN A 231 20.22 -17.19 4.84
N HIS A 232 20.05 -17.56 3.57
CA HIS A 232 20.73 -18.76 3.02
C HIS A 232 22.25 -18.61 2.95
N ILE A 233 22.79 -17.38 3.03
CA ILE A 233 24.23 -17.10 3.09
C ILE A 233 24.68 -16.74 4.51
N ARG A 234 24.00 -15.77 5.16
CA ARG A 234 24.43 -15.22 6.46
C ARG A 234 23.82 -15.94 7.68
N ARG A 235 22.85 -16.84 7.47
CA ARG A 235 22.18 -17.56 8.55
C ARG A 235 21.61 -16.59 9.59
N GLU A 236 21.95 -16.78 10.89
CA GLU A 236 21.52 -15.92 12.01
C GLU A 236 21.98 -14.46 11.93
N LYS A 237 22.95 -14.16 11.06
CA LYS A 237 23.45 -12.78 10.83
C LYS A 237 22.82 -12.12 9.59
N ALA A 238 21.76 -12.70 9.03
CA ALA A 238 21.04 -12.11 7.91
C ALA A 238 20.40 -10.78 8.32
N THR A 239 20.27 -9.88 7.35
CA THR A 239 19.63 -8.58 7.56
C THR A 239 18.14 -8.73 7.90
N SER A 240 17.49 -9.74 7.33
CA SER A 240 16.08 -10.08 7.59
C SER A 240 15.91 -11.59 7.54
N ASN A 241 14.95 -12.12 8.31
CA ASN A 241 14.58 -13.55 8.29
C ASN A 241 13.52 -13.87 7.21
N ILE A 242 13.24 -12.95 6.30
CA ILE A 242 12.33 -13.21 5.18
C ILE A 242 13.00 -14.21 4.24
N CYS A 243 12.39 -15.39 4.15
CA CYS A 243 12.89 -16.49 3.33
C CYS A 243 12.32 -16.44 1.91
N THR A 244 11.02 -16.18 1.79
CA THR A 244 10.28 -16.30 0.54
C THR A 244 9.57 -15.01 0.21
N ALA A 245 9.78 -14.52 -1.02
CA ALA A 245 8.94 -13.46 -1.60
C ALA A 245 7.58 -14.03 -2.05
N GLN A 246 6.59 -13.18 -2.21
CA GLN A 246 5.30 -13.52 -2.82
C GLN A 246 5.43 -13.49 -4.36
N VAL A 247 6.24 -14.40 -4.91
CA VAL A 247 6.71 -14.36 -6.31
C VAL A 247 5.56 -14.35 -7.30
N LEU A 248 4.60 -15.29 -7.16
CA LEU A 248 3.48 -15.39 -8.11
C LEU A 248 2.61 -14.13 -8.10
N LEU A 249 2.31 -13.60 -6.91
CA LEU A 249 1.48 -12.41 -6.76
C LEU A 249 2.22 -11.15 -7.22
N ALA A 250 3.52 -11.06 -7.00
CA ALA A 250 4.36 -9.98 -7.54
C ALA A 250 4.41 -10.01 -9.06
N VAL A 251 4.54 -11.21 -9.67
CA VAL A 251 4.45 -11.37 -11.12
C VAL A 251 3.09 -10.91 -11.64
N MET A 252 1.99 -11.28 -10.97
CA MET A 252 0.65 -10.80 -11.34
C MET A 252 0.55 -9.28 -11.32
N ALA A 253 0.98 -8.66 -10.22
CA ALA A 253 0.94 -7.21 -10.06
C ALA A 253 1.82 -6.49 -11.11
N GLY A 254 3.03 -7.00 -11.37
CA GLY A 254 3.89 -6.50 -12.43
C GLY A 254 3.27 -6.63 -13.82
N MET A 255 2.66 -7.79 -14.13
CA MET A 255 1.97 -8.02 -15.41
C MET A 255 0.69 -7.18 -15.57
N TYR A 256 0.00 -6.87 -14.48
CA TYR A 256 -1.11 -5.91 -14.49
C TYR A 256 -0.61 -4.53 -14.93
N GLY A 257 0.51 -4.06 -14.34
CA GLY A 257 1.13 -2.81 -14.75
C GLY A 257 1.58 -2.81 -16.22
N VAL A 258 2.24 -3.88 -16.67
CA VAL A 258 2.67 -4.04 -18.08
C VAL A 258 1.48 -4.03 -19.05
N TYR A 259 0.39 -4.70 -18.70
CA TYR A 259 -0.79 -4.78 -19.57
C TYR A 259 -1.53 -3.45 -19.71
N HIS A 260 -1.75 -2.75 -18.60
CA HIS A 260 -2.49 -1.50 -18.61
C HIS A 260 -1.62 -0.32 -19.07
N GLY A 261 -0.33 -0.38 -18.79
CA GLY A 261 0.60 0.72 -19.01
C GLY A 261 0.25 1.94 -18.15
N PRO A 262 1.05 3.02 -18.20
CA PRO A 262 0.83 4.21 -17.37
C PRO A 262 -0.52 4.87 -17.63
N GLU A 263 -0.92 4.97 -18.89
CA GLU A 263 -2.22 5.55 -19.28
C GLU A 263 -3.41 4.71 -18.79
N GLY A 264 -3.29 3.37 -18.82
CA GLY A 264 -4.33 2.47 -18.35
C GLY A 264 -4.49 2.53 -16.84
N LEU A 265 -3.38 2.57 -16.09
CA LEU A 265 -3.40 2.70 -14.63
C LEU A 265 -4.03 4.03 -14.20
N ARG A 266 -3.64 5.14 -14.84
CA ARG A 266 -4.26 6.46 -14.58
C ARG A 266 -5.75 6.47 -14.85
N ARG A 267 -6.22 5.87 -15.97
CA ARG A 267 -7.65 5.77 -16.26
C ARG A 267 -8.41 4.96 -15.21
N ILE A 268 -7.82 3.88 -14.71
CA ILE A 268 -8.42 3.07 -13.64
C ILE A 268 -8.54 3.92 -12.37
N ALA A 269 -7.46 4.55 -11.94
CA ALA A 269 -7.44 5.39 -10.75
C ALA A 269 -8.42 6.58 -10.87
N GLN A 270 -8.43 7.26 -12.01
CA GLN A 270 -9.36 8.36 -12.27
C GLN A 270 -10.82 7.92 -12.21
N ARG A 271 -11.14 6.74 -12.76
CA ARG A 271 -12.48 6.17 -12.65
C ARG A 271 -12.88 5.91 -11.20
N ILE A 272 -12.00 5.32 -10.41
CA ILE A 272 -12.24 5.07 -8.98
C ILE A 272 -12.49 6.40 -8.26
N HIS A 273 -11.61 7.38 -8.46
CA HIS A 273 -11.74 8.69 -7.84
C HIS A 273 -13.04 9.42 -8.23
N ASN A 274 -13.41 9.35 -9.51
CA ASN A 274 -14.67 9.94 -10.00
C ASN A 274 -15.88 9.29 -9.33
N GLN A 275 -15.91 7.97 -9.20
CA GLN A 275 -16.99 7.24 -8.51
C GLN A 275 -17.05 7.63 -7.03
N THR A 276 -15.91 7.77 -6.36
CA THR A 276 -15.84 8.22 -4.97
C THR A 276 -16.34 9.66 -4.83
N THR A 277 -16.04 10.52 -5.79
CA THR A 277 -16.56 11.91 -5.84
C THR A 277 -18.09 11.93 -6.01
N VAL A 278 -18.64 11.08 -6.88
CA VAL A 278 -20.09 10.92 -7.04
C VAL A 278 -20.72 10.46 -5.74
N LEU A 279 -20.12 9.46 -5.08
CA LEU A 279 -20.59 8.96 -3.77
C LEU A 279 -20.59 10.06 -2.72
N ALA A 280 -19.48 10.78 -2.55
CA ALA A 280 -19.35 11.86 -1.58
C ALA A 280 -20.42 12.94 -1.78
N ARG A 281 -20.52 13.47 -3.01
CA ARG A 281 -21.54 14.49 -3.37
C ARG A 281 -22.98 13.99 -3.16
N GLY A 282 -23.24 12.72 -3.48
CA GLY A 282 -24.55 12.11 -3.29
C GLY A 282 -24.93 12.02 -1.82
N LEU A 283 -24.01 11.59 -0.97
CA LEU A 283 -24.23 11.51 0.48
C LEU A 283 -24.43 12.90 1.09
N GLU A 284 -23.68 13.91 0.67
CA GLU A 284 -23.89 15.31 1.08
C GLU A 284 -25.27 15.84 0.66
N LYS A 285 -25.72 15.57 -0.59
CA LYS A 285 -27.06 15.92 -1.06
C LYS A 285 -28.17 15.24 -0.24
N LEU A 286 -27.91 14.04 0.28
CA LEU A 286 -28.81 13.31 1.16
C LEU A 286 -28.74 13.80 2.62
N GLY A 287 -27.89 14.76 2.93
CA GLY A 287 -27.77 15.41 4.25
C GLY A 287 -26.75 14.76 5.17
N HIS A 288 -25.94 13.82 4.72
CA HIS A 288 -24.84 13.23 5.50
C HIS A 288 -23.61 14.12 5.45
N GLU A 289 -22.71 14.00 6.45
CA GLU A 289 -21.46 14.75 6.53
C GLU A 289 -20.30 13.89 6.01
N VAL A 290 -19.63 14.32 4.93
CA VAL A 290 -18.36 13.76 4.49
C VAL A 290 -17.24 14.53 5.19
N LEU A 291 -16.38 13.82 5.97
CA LEU A 291 -15.47 14.47 6.90
C LEU A 291 -14.24 15.08 6.22
N HIS A 292 -13.81 14.54 5.09
CA HIS A 292 -12.58 14.95 4.40
C HIS A 292 -12.90 15.52 3.02
N GLY A 293 -12.35 16.71 2.71
CA GLY A 293 -12.48 17.33 1.39
C GLY A 293 -11.48 16.81 0.34
N HIS A 294 -10.41 16.16 0.79
CA HIS A 294 -9.37 15.59 -0.08
C HIS A 294 -9.27 14.08 0.17
N PHE A 295 -9.63 13.30 -0.82
CA PHE A 295 -9.63 11.85 -0.77
C PHE A 295 -9.27 11.26 -2.14
N PHE A 296 -8.96 9.96 -2.18
CA PHE A 296 -8.78 9.23 -3.42
C PHE A 296 -9.98 8.30 -3.68
N ASP A 297 -10.11 7.22 -2.94
CA ASP A 297 -11.08 6.15 -3.12
C ASP A 297 -11.86 5.82 -1.86
N THR A 298 -11.46 6.37 -0.75
CA THR A 298 -12.01 6.12 0.58
C THR A 298 -12.52 7.42 1.17
N ILE A 299 -13.74 7.38 1.71
CA ILE A 299 -14.35 8.51 2.42
C ILE A 299 -14.82 8.08 3.81
N ARG A 300 -14.77 9.00 4.74
CA ARG A 300 -15.35 8.86 6.08
C ARG A 300 -16.59 9.72 6.20
N VAL A 301 -17.69 9.11 6.62
CA VAL A 301 -19.01 9.72 6.61
C VAL A 301 -19.66 9.63 7.98
N ARG A 302 -20.26 10.72 8.43
CA ARG A 302 -21.16 10.75 9.58
C ARG A 302 -22.59 10.69 9.07
N PRO A 303 -23.34 9.61 9.31
CA PRO A 303 -24.74 9.52 8.94
C PRO A 303 -25.57 10.59 9.67
N ALA A 304 -26.56 11.15 8.98
CA ALA A 304 -27.57 12.04 9.54
C ALA A 304 -28.95 11.41 9.39
N GLY A 305 -29.80 11.53 10.41
CA GLY A 305 -31.14 10.93 10.39
C GLY A 305 -31.19 9.44 10.72
N SER A 306 -30.04 8.74 10.72
CA SER A 306 -29.90 7.33 11.13
C SER A 306 -28.62 7.16 11.93
N SER A 307 -28.56 6.17 12.81
CA SER A 307 -27.31 5.81 13.49
C SER A 307 -26.36 5.02 12.55
N SER A 308 -25.05 5.04 12.86
CA SER A 308 -24.06 4.21 12.13
C SER A 308 -24.43 2.73 12.13
N SER A 309 -24.99 2.22 13.24
CA SER A 309 -25.44 0.82 13.38
C SER A 309 -26.62 0.48 12.46
N GLU A 310 -27.58 1.40 12.27
CA GLU A 310 -28.70 1.20 11.33
C GLU A 310 -28.21 1.17 9.90
N VAL A 311 -27.31 2.10 9.51
CA VAL A 311 -26.72 2.12 8.19
C VAL A 311 -25.89 0.85 7.92
N MET A 312 -25.08 0.40 8.87
CA MET A 312 -24.33 -0.85 8.76
C MET A 312 -25.24 -2.06 8.57
N THR A 313 -26.36 -2.12 9.31
CA THR A 313 -27.35 -3.19 9.18
C THR A 313 -27.99 -3.19 7.79
N ALA A 314 -28.35 -2.01 7.27
CA ALA A 314 -28.89 -1.86 5.93
C ALA A 314 -27.88 -2.28 4.85
N ALA A 315 -26.63 -1.83 4.97
CA ALA A 315 -25.54 -2.19 4.06
C ALA A 315 -25.28 -3.71 4.05
N LEU A 316 -25.23 -4.36 5.21
CA LEU A 316 -25.08 -5.81 5.34
C LEU A 316 -26.25 -6.55 4.67
N GLY A 317 -27.48 -6.03 4.75
CA GLY A 317 -28.65 -6.57 4.05
C GLY A 317 -28.51 -6.54 2.53
N LEU A 318 -27.70 -5.64 1.99
CA LEU A 318 -27.33 -5.52 0.57
C LEU A 318 -26.02 -6.27 0.23
N GLY A 319 -25.40 -6.95 1.19
CA GLY A 319 -24.11 -7.64 0.99
C GLY A 319 -22.91 -6.71 1.00
N ILE A 320 -23.02 -5.49 1.52
CA ILE A 320 -21.98 -4.46 1.57
C ILE A 320 -21.39 -4.38 2.98
N ASN A 321 -20.06 -4.45 3.08
CA ASN A 321 -19.35 -4.23 4.35
C ASN A 321 -18.85 -2.78 4.42
N LEU A 322 -19.15 -2.11 5.52
CA LEU A 322 -18.63 -0.78 5.85
C LEU A 322 -17.67 -0.87 7.04
N ARG A 323 -16.73 0.05 7.14
CA ARG A 323 -15.87 0.16 8.31
C ARG A 323 -16.54 1.01 9.39
N ASP A 324 -16.70 0.46 10.60
CA ASP A 324 -17.08 1.24 11.78
C ASP A 324 -15.83 1.80 12.47
N PHE A 325 -15.79 3.12 12.69
CA PHE A 325 -14.73 3.78 13.46
C PHE A 325 -15.02 3.81 14.96
N GLY A 326 -16.24 3.42 15.39
CA GLY A 326 -16.63 3.37 16.81
C GLY A 326 -17.00 4.72 17.40
N ASP A 327 -17.03 5.79 16.62
CA ASP A 327 -17.37 7.16 17.02
C ASP A 327 -18.62 7.71 16.31
N GLY A 328 -19.40 6.80 15.73
CA GLY A 328 -20.60 7.12 14.96
C GLY A 328 -20.32 7.48 13.50
N THR A 329 -19.07 7.34 13.02
CA THR A 329 -18.72 7.52 11.64
C THR A 329 -18.41 6.19 10.94
N LEU A 330 -18.62 6.16 9.63
CA LEU A 330 -18.42 4.97 8.79
C LEU A 330 -17.42 5.27 7.66
N GLY A 331 -16.59 4.28 7.33
CA GLY A 331 -15.69 4.33 6.18
C GLY A 331 -16.26 3.54 5.01
N ILE A 332 -16.12 4.10 3.82
CA ILE A 332 -16.49 3.50 2.54
C ILE A 332 -15.27 3.57 1.63
N ALA A 333 -14.82 2.42 1.12
CA ALA A 333 -13.74 2.34 0.15
C ALA A 333 -14.23 1.72 -1.15
N LEU A 334 -13.86 2.32 -2.29
CA LEU A 334 -14.22 1.86 -3.63
C LEU A 334 -13.01 1.28 -4.35
N ASP A 335 -13.28 0.45 -5.36
CA ASP A 335 -12.27 -0.07 -6.27
C ASP A 335 -12.75 -0.05 -7.74
N GLU A 336 -11.95 -0.59 -8.64
CA GLU A 336 -12.25 -0.62 -10.07
C GLU A 336 -13.44 -1.50 -10.46
N THR A 337 -13.96 -2.32 -9.55
CA THR A 337 -15.11 -3.21 -9.83
C THR A 337 -16.45 -2.54 -9.54
N VAL A 338 -16.45 -1.46 -8.79
CA VAL A 338 -17.68 -0.71 -8.42
C VAL A 338 -18.37 -0.16 -9.67
N THR A 339 -19.69 -0.29 -9.66
CA THR A 339 -20.59 0.18 -10.73
C THR A 339 -21.54 1.28 -10.22
N PRO A 340 -22.23 2.03 -11.09
CA PRO A 340 -23.27 2.97 -10.64
C PRO A 340 -24.37 2.30 -9.81
N ALA A 341 -24.72 1.04 -10.10
CA ALA A 341 -25.72 0.30 -9.33
C ALA A 341 -25.25 0.04 -7.88
N ASP A 342 -23.97 -0.26 -7.68
CA ASP A 342 -23.39 -0.43 -6.34
C ASP A 342 -23.44 0.90 -5.55
N LEU A 343 -23.26 2.03 -6.22
CA LEU A 343 -23.41 3.35 -5.59
C LEU A 343 -24.87 3.65 -5.22
N ASP A 344 -25.83 3.27 -6.08
CA ASP A 344 -27.25 3.41 -5.78
C ASP A 344 -27.65 2.57 -4.54
N GLU A 345 -27.10 1.36 -4.40
CA GLU A 345 -27.28 0.51 -3.21
C GLU A 345 -26.66 1.17 -1.94
N LEU A 346 -25.48 1.77 -2.06
CA LEU A 346 -24.86 2.53 -0.97
C LEU A 346 -25.73 3.71 -0.55
N PHE A 347 -26.26 4.50 -1.51
CA PHE A 347 -27.17 5.59 -1.20
C PHE A 347 -28.45 5.10 -0.50
N ALA A 348 -29.01 3.96 -0.91
CA ALA A 348 -30.17 3.35 -0.28
C ALA A 348 -29.87 2.87 1.16
N ALA A 349 -28.66 2.39 1.44
CA ALA A 349 -28.24 2.00 2.79
C ALA A 349 -28.18 3.20 3.75
N PHE A 350 -27.72 4.36 3.29
CA PHE A 350 -27.64 5.58 4.07
C PHE A 350 -29.00 6.32 4.19
N SER A 351 -29.79 6.31 3.13
CA SER A 351 -31.09 7.00 3.06
C SER A 351 -32.10 6.09 2.36
N PRO A 352 -32.93 5.34 3.11
CA PRO A 352 -33.91 4.43 2.53
C PRO A 352 -34.83 5.10 1.52
N GLY A 353 -35.04 4.45 0.37
CA GLY A 353 -35.87 4.93 -0.72
C GLY A 353 -35.42 4.34 -2.07
N ASP A 354 -36.18 4.65 -3.12
CA ASP A 354 -35.76 4.29 -4.47
C ASP A 354 -34.63 5.21 -4.93
N ARG A 355 -33.45 4.61 -5.22
CA ARG A 355 -32.25 5.30 -5.64
C ARG A 355 -31.75 4.88 -7.01
N VAL A 356 -32.52 4.07 -7.74
CA VAL A 356 -32.13 3.60 -9.07
C VAL A 356 -31.86 4.78 -10.01
N GLY A 357 -30.67 4.80 -10.61
CA GLY A 357 -30.20 5.87 -11.49
C GLY A 357 -29.78 7.16 -10.79
N PHE A 358 -29.75 7.22 -9.45
CA PHE A 358 -29.32 8.42 -8.71
C PHE A 358 -27.83 8.70 -8.93
N ALA A 359 -26.98 7.66 -8.92
CA ALA A 359 -25.56 7.78 -9.21
C ALA A 359 -25.28 8.30 -10.63
N GLU A 360 -25.98 7.81 -11.64
CA GLU A 360 -25.83 8.26 -13.02
C GLU A 360 -26.26 9.72 -13.21
N ALA A 361 -27.35 10.13 -12.56
CA ALA A 361 -27.80 11.51 -12.58
C ALA A 361 -26.75 12.45 -11.98
N LEU A 362 -26.15 12.07 -10.84
CA LEU A 362 -25.09 12.84 -10.20
C LEU A 362 -23.82 12.92 -11.06
N ALA A 363 -23.43 11.83 -11.71
CA ALA A 363 -22.27 11.80 -12.59
C ALA A 363 -22.45 12.73 -13.81
N GLY A 364 -23.68 12.88 -14.29
CA GLY A 364 -24.02 13.82 -15.38
C GLY A 364 -24.00 15.30 -14.98
N GLU A 365 -24.10 15.62 -13.69
CA GLU A 365 -23.99 16.98 -13.15
C GLU A 365 -22.54 17.40 -12.82
N ALA A 366 -21.61 16.44 -12.79
CA ALA A 366 -20.20 16.72 -12.46
C ALA A 366 -19.51 17.30 -13.69
N ASP A 367 -18.91 18.50 -13.56
CA ASP A 367 -17.91 18.95 -14.53
C ASP A 367 -16.78 17.92 -14.62
N PRO A 368 -16.31 17.60 -15.83
CA PRO A 368 -15.16 16.71 -15.97
C PRO A 368 -13.94 17.36 -15.31
N VAL A 369 -13.43 16.73 -14.25
CA VAL A 369 -12.20 17.13 -13.54
C VAL A 369 -10.99 16.71 -14.36
#